data_f1ae2099031d72460aff78e8c70c0cec
#
_entry.id   f1ae2099031d72460aff78e8c70c0cec
#
_cell.length_a   1.000
_cell.length_b   1.000
_cell.length_c   1.000
_cell.angle_alpha   90.00
_cell.angle_beta   90.00
_cell.angle_gamma   90.00
#
_symmetry.space_group_name_H-M   'P 1'
#
loop_
_entity.id
_entity.type
_entity.pdbx_description
1 polymer ?
#
loop_
_entity_poly.entity_id
_entity_poly.type
_entity_poly.pdbx_seq_one_letter_code
_entity_poly.pdbx_strand_id
1 'polypeptide(L)'
;DADELLVREICQDGYIPYFINSFETIDFAKENKLSIQLAARKLRYDWFQEIISLGFDYVLTAHHLDDNVETFLINFTRGTGLEGLTGIPAQNGNIIRPLLPFSREEIENYALENKIQWREDSSNASDKYFRNKLRHNIVPTLKELNTGFLDSFQNTLHHLQQSESLVNDASKLVFEKVVEEKENKLEIHLKPLLEFQNYKAYLYQWLKEYGFSAWDDIYNLVDSQSGKQVFSSEYRLLKDRDFFILSPIQEPEKELYFIEKNQDKVKIPLKLQFCKVTDINKADSSAIFVDESKLSY
;
A
#
# COMPACT_ATOMS: atom_id res chain seq x y z
N ASP A 1 4.61 8.19 32.05
CA ASP A 1 5.10 9.13 31.06
C ASP A 1 4.51 10.52 31.34
N ALA A 2 5.27 11.61 31.17
CA ALA A 2 4.84 12.95 31.53
C ALA A 2 3.78 13.50 30.54
N ASP A 3 3.82 13.07 29.29
CA ASP A 3 2.83 13.45 28.26
C ASP A 3 1.50 12.75 28.52
N GLU A 4 1.55 11.50 28.96
CA GLU A 4 0.39 10.75 29.40
C GLU A 4 -0.30 11.40 30.60
N LEU A 5 0.50 11.87 31.58
CA LEU A 5 -0.06 12.54 32.77
C LEU A 5 -0.80 13.82 32.39
N LEU A 6 -0.24 14.66 31.51
CA LEU A 6 -0.92 15.87 31.04
C LEU A 6 -2.25 15.54 30.36
N VAL A 7 -2.27 14.53 29.47
CA VAL A 7 -3.52 14.09 28.79
C VAL A 7 -4.53 13.58 29.80
N ARG A 8 -4.12 12.79 30.80
CA ARG A 8 -4.98 12.33 31.88
C ARG A 8 -5.62 13.48 32.65
N GLU A 9 -4.82 14.45 33.06
CA GLU A 9 -5.31 15.62 33.81
C GLU A 9 -6.35 16.39 32.98
N ILE A 10 -6.07 16.69 31.71
CA ILE A 10 -7.02 17.38 30.83
C ILE A 10 -8.31 16.57 30.66
N CYS A 11 -8.21 15.26 30.48
CA CYS A 11 -9.38 14.41 30.29
C CYS A 11 -10.21 14.28 31.59
N GLN A 12 -9.55 14.21 32.75
CA GLN A 12 -10.24 14.16 34.05
C GLN A 12 -10.98 15.46 34.35
N ASP A 13 -10.34 16.61 34.13
CA ASP A 13 -10.94 17.92 34.32
C ASP A 13 -12.13 18.18 33.40
N GLY A 14 -12.03 17.66 32.15
CA GLY A 14 -13.09 17.77 31.15
C GLY A 14 -14.15 16.67 31.18
N TYR A 15 -14.05 15.70 32.10
CA TYR A 15 -14.90 14.50 32.12
C TYR A 15 -14.91 13.74 30.77
N ILE A 16 -13.76 13.71 30.10
CA ILE A 16 -13.58 13.06 28.79
C ILE A 16 -13.03 11.64 29.00
N PRO A 17 -13.66 10.59 28.44
CA PRO A 17 -13.09 9.26 28.48
C PRO A 17 -11.78 9.22 27.69
N TYR A 18 -10.78 8.49 28.19
CA TYR A 18 -9.49 8.34 27.53
C TYR A 18 -9.06 6.87 27.48
N PHE A 19 -8.29 6.53 26.46
CA PHE A 19 -7.75 5.20 26.23
C PHE A 19 -6.22 5.28 26.20
N ILE A 20 -5.58 4.29 26.80
CA ILE A 20 -4.11 4.19 26.83
C ILE A 20 -3.75 2.79 26.36
N ASN A 21 -2.76 2.72 25.48
CA ASN A 21 -2.16 1.46 25.05
C ASN A 21 -0.64 1.58 25.03
N SER A 22 0.06 0.50 25.33
CA SER A 22 1.52 0.38 25.27
C SER A 22 1.90 -0.76 24.35
N PHE A 23 2.88 -0.53 23.48
CA PHE A 23 3.28 -1.50 22.47
C PHE A 23 4.75 -1.89 22.60
N GLU A 24 5.04 -3.17 22.43
CA GLU A 24 6.41 -3.68 22.29
C GLU A 24 6.94 -3.40 20.87
N THR A 25 7.12 -2.10 20.58
CA THR A 25 7.45 -1.60 19.24
C THR A 25 8.73 -2.18 18.67
N ILE A 26 9.74 -2.42 19.54
CA ILE A 26 11.05 -2.93 19.10
C ILE A 26 10.93 -4.37 18.61
N ASP A 27 10.18 -5.20 19.30
CA ASP A 27 10.03 -6.61 18.95
C ASP A 27 9.14 -6.75 17.72
N PHE A 28 8.05 -5.98 17.65
CA PHE A 28 7.22 -5.88 16.44
C PHE A 28 8.03 -5.43 15.21
N ALA A 29 8.91 -4.44 15.36
CA ALA A 29 9.77 -3.97 14.28
C ALA A 29 10.72 -5.06 13.75
N LYS A 30 11.32 -5.85 14.66
CA LYS A 30 12.21 -6.96 14.29
C LYS A 30 11.48 -8.09 13.58
N GLU A 31 10.34 -8.52 14.11
CA GLU A 31 9.52 -9.60 13.56
C GLU A 31 9.02 -9.26 12.14
N ASN A 32 8.59 -8.02 11.94
CA ASN A 32 8.04 -7.56 10.66
C ASN A 32 9.08 -6.93 9.72
N LYS A 33 10.37 -6.91 10.09
CA LYS A 33 11.47 -6.30 9.30
C LYS A 33 11.19 -4.82 8.96
N LEU A 34 10.61 -4.09 9.89
CA LEU A 34 10.28 -2.67 9.76
C LEU A 34 11.29 -1.81 10.52
N SER A 35 11.40 -0.52 10.10
CA SER A 35 12.03 0.47 10.98
C SER A 35 11.14 0.72 12.20
N ILE A 36 11.74 1.13 13.34
CA ILE A 36 11.00 1.43 14.58
C ILE A 36 9.89 2.47 14.32
N GLN A 37 10.15 3.46 13.47
CA GLN A 37 9.14 4.48 13.13
C GLN A 37 7.96 3.91 12.33
N LEU A 38 8.22 3.04 11.36
CA LEU A 38 7.16 2.37 10.60
C LEU A 38 6.37 1.41 11.49
N ALA A 39 7.04 0.69 12.38
CA ALA A 39 6.41 -0.19 13.34
C ALA A 39 5.50 0.58 14.30
N ALA A 40 5.99 1.67 14.90
CA ALA A 40 5.21 2.55 15.78
C ALA A 40 4.01 3.17 15.06
N ARG A 41 4.20 3.58 13.79
CA ARG A 41 3.11 4.08 12.96
C ARG A 41 2.06 3.00 12.71
N LYS A 42 2.47 1.81 12.29
CA LYS A 42 1.56 0.70 12.01
C LYS A 42 0.74 0.32 13.25
N LEU A 43 1.40 0.07 14.38
CA LEU A 43 0.74 -0.25 15.66
C LEU A 43 -0.27 0.83 16.08
N ARG A 44 0.07 2.11 15.90
CA ARG A 44 -0.84 3.23 16.20
C ARG A 44 -2.08 3.20 15.31
N TYR A 45 -1.92 2.96 14.01
CA TYR A 45 -3.05 2.94 13.08
C TYR A 45 -3.91 1.69 13.25
N ASP A 46 -3.32 0.54 13.55
CA ASP A 46 -4.04 -0.67 13.90
C ASP A 46 -4.90 -0.44 15.15
N TRP A 47 -4.33 0.20 16.18
CA TRP A 47 -5.07 0.58 17.38
C TRP A 47 -6.19 1.60 17.12
N PHE A 48 -6.01 2.55 16.21
CA PHE A 48 -7.09 3.44 15.81
C PHE A 48 -8.28 2.67 15.21
N GLN A 49 -8.05 1.61 14.47
CA GLN A 49 -9.13 0.76 13.95
C GLN A 49 -9.85 0.00 15.09
N GLU A 50 -9.12 -0.47 16.09
CA GLU A 50 -9.71 -1.07 17.28
C GLU A 50 -10.63 -0.07 18.01
N ILE A 51 -10.17 1.17 18.23
CA ILE A 51 -10.98 2.23 18.87
C ILE A 51 -12.22 2.56 18.04
N ILE A 52 -12.11 2.67 16.72
CA ILE A 52 -13.25 2.88 15.82
C ILE A 52 -14.27 1.73 15.99
N SER A 53 -13.82 0.48 16.13
CA SER A 53 -14.71 -0.67 16.31
C SER A 53 -15.52 -0.62 17.63
N LEU A 54 -15.12 0.21 18.60
CA LEU A 54 -15.86 0.46 19.84
C LEU A 54 -17.02 1.45 19.66
N GLY A 55 -17.26 1.96 18.45
CA GLY A 55 -18.40 2.84 18.13
C GLY A 55 -18.02 4.31 17.91
N PHE A 56 -16.74 4.61 17.66
CA PHE A 56 -16.31 5.95 17.26
C PHE A 56 -16.39 6.08 15.74
N ASP A 57 -16.91 7.21 15.27
CA ASP A 57 -17.02 7.49 13.82
C ASP A 57 -15.68 7.92 13.22
N TYR A 58 -14.90 8.71 13.96
CA TYR A 58 -13.67 9.33 13.46
C TYR A 58 -12.56 9.36 14.51
N VAL A 59 -11.32 9.34 14.00
CA VAL A 59 -10.10 9.65 14.76
C VAL A 59 -9.52 10.96 14.23
N LEU A 60 -9.35 11.94 15.12
CA LEU A 60 -8.73 13.21 14.76
C LEU A 60 -7.23 13.15 15.07
N THR A 61 -6.39 13.55 14.10
CA THR A 61 -4.94 13.64 14.31
C THR A 61 -4.46 15.08 14.12
N ALA A 62 -3.45 15.47 14.91
CA ALA A 62 -2.94 16.84 14.96
C ALA A 62 -1.86 17.15 13.90
N HIS A 63 -1.95 16.57 12.71
CA HIS A 63 -1.09 16.98 11.61
C HIS A 63 -1.43 18.41 11.18
N HIS A 64 -0.40 19.21 10.93
CA HIS A 64 -0.50 20.61 10.58
C HIS A 64 0.24 20.93 9.27
N LEU A 65 0.22 22.18 8.80
CA LEU A 65 0.76 22.57 7.51
C LEU A 65 2.27 22.31 7.38
N ASP A 66 3.05 22.53 8.44
CA ASP A 66 4.48 22.23 8.41
C ASP A 66 4.75 20.72 8.26
N ASP A 67 3.94 19.84 8.85
CA ASP A 67 4.02 18.39 8.60
C ASP A 67 3.75 18.04 7.13
N ASN A 68 2.89 18.82 6.49
CA ASN A 68 2.58 18.67 5.07
C ASN A 68 3.77 19.05 4.19
N VAL A 69 4.45 20.17 4.51
CA VAL A 69 5.72 20.57 3.87
C VAL A 69 6.77 19.47 4.03
N GLU A 70 6.96 18.97 5.26
CA GLU A 70 7.93 17.89 5.53
C GLU A 70 7.63 16.65 4.68
N THR A 71 6.37 16.24 4.64
CA THR A 71 5.94 15.04 3.87
C THR A 71 6.14 15.24 2.38
N PHE A 72 5.79 16.40 1.85
CA PHE A 72 6.04 16.76 0.46
C PHE A 72 7.54 16.66 0.12
N LEU A 73 8.41 17.28 0.92
CA LEU A 73 9.85 17.25 0.72
C LEU A 73 10.43 15.83 0.81
N ILE A 74 9.97 15.02 1.76
CA ILE A 74 10.36 13.60 1.86
C ILE A 74 10.02 12.85 0.58
N ASN A 75 8.80 12.99 0.10
CA ASN A 75 8.32 12.30 -1.08
C ASN A 75 9.05 12.81 -2.34
N PHE A 76 9.23 14.13 -2.47
CA PHE A 76 9.96 14.75 -3.56
C PHE A 76 11.40 14.21 -3.66
N THR A 77 12.12 14.14 -2.55
CA THR A 77 13.50 13.60 -2.54
C THR A 77 13.59 12.11 -2.85
N ARG A 78 12.47 11.37 -2.74
CA ARG A 78 12.39 9.94 -3.08
C ARG A 78 12.01 9.68 -4.53
N GLY A 79 11.69 10.72 -5.30
CA GLY A 79 11.31 10.56 -6.70
C GLY A 79 9.90 10.01 -6.87
N THR A 80 8.93 10.57 -6.17
CA THR A 80 7.52 10.17 -6.27
C THR A 80 6.84 10.72 -7.52
N GLY A 81 5.71 10.10 -7.91
CA GLY A 81 4.77 10.65 -8.89
C GLY A 81 3.85 11.73 -8.28
N LEU A 82 2.88 12.20 -9.08
CA LEU A 82 1.96 13.27 -8.70
C LEU A 82 1.23 13.01 -7.37
N GLU A 83 0.75 11.80 -7.16
CA GLU A 83 0.03 11.39 -5.95
C GLU A 83 0.84 11.64 -4.66
N GLY A 84 2.14 11.34 -4.67
CA GLY A 84 2.99 11.59 -3.50
C GLY A 84 3.32 13.07 -3.28
N LEU A 85 3.04 13.95 -4.25
CA LEU A 85 3.24 15.41 -4.16
C LEU A 85 1.96 16.16 -3.77
N THR A 86 0.83 15.51 -3.65
CA THR A 86 -0.45 16.13 -3.24
C THR A 86 -0.55 16.32 -1.72
N GLY A 87 0.49 15.93 -0.98
CA GLY A 87 0.62 16.13 0.46
C GLY A 87 -0.16 15.13 1.30
N ILE A 88 -0.43 15.53 2.55
CA ILE A 88 -1.21 14.72 3.49
C ILE A 88 -2.69 14.98 3.23
N PRO A 89 -3.52 13.95 2.97
CA PRO A 89 -4.94 14.16 2.75
C PRO A 89 -5.63 14.64 4.04
N ALA A 90 -6.58 15.59 3.91
CA ALA A 90 -7.35 16.10 5.04
C ALA A 90 -8.17 14.99 5.72
N GLN A 91 -8.65 14.02 4.93
CA GLN A 91 -9.34 12.83 5.40
C GLN A 91 -8.83 11.59 4.67
N ASN A 92 -8.67 10.50 5.40
CA ASN A 92 -8.37 9.17 4.86
C ASN A 92 -9.15 8.12 5.65
N GLY A 93 -10.24 7.61 5.05
CA GLY A 93 -11.21 6.79 5.76
C GLY A 93 -11.79 7.52 6.96
N ASN A 94 -11.65 6.93 8.13
CA ASN A 94 -12.13 7.49 9.40
C ASN A 94 -11.13 8.46 10.07
N ILE A 95 -9.97 8.71 9.47
CA ILE A 95 -8.96 9.59 10.05
C ILE A 95 -9.08 10.98 9.42
N ILE A 96 -9.31 12.00 10.26
CA ILE A 96 -9.46 13.41 9.86
C ILE A 96 -8.31 14.23 10.46
N ARG A 97 -7.89 15.27 9.75
CA ARG A 97 -6.78 16.16 10.13
C ARG A 97 -7.23 17.63 10.13
N PRO A 98 -7.95 18.06 11.17
CA PRO A 98 -8.56 19.38 11.19
C PRO A 98 -7.54 20.52 11.28
N LEU A 99 -6.33 20.25 11.80
CA LEU A 99 -5.27 21.27 11.93
C LEU A 99 -4.39 21.40 10.68
N LEU A 100 -4.62 20.60 9.65
CA LEU A 100 -3.80 20.57 8.43
C LEU A 100 -3.70 21.93 7.68
N PRO A 101 -4.72 22.82 7.69
CA PRO A 101 -4.62 24.14 7.07
C PRO A 101 -3.75 25.14 7.85
N PHE A 102 -3.50 24.89 9.14
CA PHE A 102 -2.82 25.83 10.03
C PHE A 102 -1.32 25.52 10.14
N SER A 103 -0.51 26.55 10.22
CA SER A 103 0.91 26.42 10.53
C SER A 103 1.15 26.07 12.00
N ARG A 104 2.31 25.53 12.31
CA ARG A 104 2.74 25.31 13.70
C ARG A 104 2.72 26.60 14.50
N GLU A 105 3.18 27.71 13.94
CA GLU A 105 3.21 29.02 14.59
C GLU A 105 1.81 29.53 14.96
N GLU A 106 0.84 29.39 14.05
CA GLU A 106 -0.56 29.75 14.34
C GLU A 106 -1.15 28.92 15.47
N ILE A 107 -0.86 27.62 15.51
CA ILE A 107 -1.32 26.71 16.56
C ILE A 107 -0.70 27.06 17.91
N GLU A 108 0.61 27.36 17.94
CA GLU A 108 1.32 27.79 19.16
C GLU A 108 0.80 29.11 19.67
N ASN A 109 0.60 30.09 18.79
CA ASN A 109 0.01 31.40 19.15
C ASN A 109 -1.39 31.24 19.73
N TYR A 110 -2.24 30.43 19.10
CA TYR A 110 -3.57 30.10 19.63
C TYR A 110 -3.50 29.49 21.03
N ALA A 111 -2.58 28.51 21.22
CA ALA A 111 -2.41 27.91 22.54
C ALA A 111 -1.95 28.89 23.62
N LEU A 112 -1.03 29.80 23.28
CA LEU A 112 -0.58 30.87 24.18
C LEU A 112 -1.70 31.83 24.54
N GLU A 113 -2.45 32.33 23.57
CA GLU A 113 -3.57 33.26 23.78
C GLU A 113 -4.67 32.67 24.67
N ASN A 114 -4.94 31.35 24.47
CA ASN A 114 -5.96 30.65 25.24
C ASN A 114 -5.41 29.96 26.51
N LYS A 115 -4.13 30.17 26.83
CA LYS A 115 -3.47 29.60 28.03
C LYS A 115 -3.57 28.05 28.08
N ILE A 116 -3.56 27.40 26.91
CA ILE A 116 -3.55 25.93 26.78
C ILE A 116 -2.14 25.46 27.14
N GLN A 117 -2.04 24.52 28.05
CA GLN A 117 -0.77 23.87 28.39
C GLN A 117 -0.43 22.81 27.37
N TRP A 118 0.82 22.76 26.94
CA TRP A 118 1.35 21.70 26.09
C TRP A 118 2.76 21.30 26.52
N ARG A 119 3.25 20.23 25.95
CA ARG A 119 4.62 19.75 26.19
C ARG A 119 5.32 19.54 24.85
N GLU A 120 6.62 19.79 24.83
CA GLU A 120 7.48 19.45 23.70
C GLU A 120 7.93 17.99 23.83
N ASP A 121 7.71 17.21 22.78
CA ASP A 121 8.23 15.84 22.69
C ASP A 121 9.76 15.89 22.54
N SER A 122 10.48 15.32 23.51
CA SER A 122 11.95 15.31 23.54
C SER A 122 12.57 14.61 22.32
N SER A 123 11.85 13.70 21.67
CA SER A 123 12.30 13.03 20.44
C SER A 123 12.42 13.99 19.25
N ASN A 124 11.74 15.14 19.28
CA ASN A 124 11.82 16.16 18.26
C ASN A 124 13.19 16.87 18.22
N ALA A 125 13.95 16.87 19.31
CA ALA A 125 15.23 17.57 19.41
C ALA A 125 16.39 16.88 18.66
N SER A 126 16.21 15.66 18.16
CA SER A 126 17.29 14.86 17.56
C SER A 126 17.24 14.88 16.03
N ASP A 127 18.32 15.34 15.37
CA ASP A 127 18.50 15.28 13.91
C ASP A 127 18.86 13.88 13.37
N LYS A 128 18.72 12.84 14.19
CA LYS A 128 18.97 11.45 13.79
C LYS A 128 18.09 11.01 12.62
N TYR A 129 16.91 11.58 12.52
CA TYR A 129 15.91 11.20 11.53
C TYR A 129 15.82 12.23 10.41
N PHE A 130 15.64 11.77 9.18
CA PHE A 130 15.56 12.62 8.00
C PHE A 130 14.47 13.69 8.10
N ARG A 131 13.32 13.35 8.69
CA ARG A 131 12.22 14.28 8.93
C ARG A 131 12.64 15.44 9.85
N ASN A 132 13.35 15.16 10.92
CA ASN A 132 13.83 16.20 11.86
C ASN A 132 14.87 17.11 11.19
N LYS A 133 15.74 16.58 10.30
CA LYS A 133 16.65 17.42 9.51
C LYS A 133 15.91 18.39 8.59
N LEU A 134 14.80 17.94 7.97
CA LEU A 134 13.96 18.84 7.17
C LEU A 134 13.34 19.93 8.06
N ARG A 135 12.77 19.55 9.19
CA ARG A 135 12.12 20.43 10.16
C ARG A 135 13.06 21.50 10.70
N HIS A 136 14.29 21.14 11.07
CA HIS A 136 15.22 22.07 11.73
C HIS A 136 16.07 22.87 10.75
N ASN A 137 16.39 22.33 9.58
CA ASN A 137 17.37 22.96 8.70
C ASN A 137 16.78 23.43 7.37
N ILE A 138 15.86 22.70 6.78
CA ILE A 138 15.39 23.02 5.42
C ILE A 138 14.13 23.89 5.45
N VAL A 139 13.11 23.51 6.23
CA VAL A 139 11.86 24.27 6.29
C VAL A 139 12.07 25.69 6.80
N PRO A 140 12.86 25.95 7.88
CA PRO A 140 13.18 27.31 8.30
C PRO A 140 13.86 28.12 7.20
N THR A 141 14.86 27.55 6.52
CA THR A 141 15.55 28.23 5.41
C THR A 141 14.60 28.62 4.29
N LEU A 142 13.64 27.75 3.93
CA LEU A 142 12.64 28.07 2.91
C LEU A 142 11.71 29.21 3.36
N LYS A 143 11.34 29.27 4.63
CA LYS A 143 10.55 30.36 5.22
C LYS A 143 11.32 31.67 5.26
N GLU A 144 12.64 31.65 5.53
CA GLU A 144 13.51 32.81 5.48
C GLU A 144 13.68 33.36 4.06
N LEU A 145 13.84 32.48 3.07
CA LEU A 145 13.96 32.86 1.66
C LEU A 145 12.67 33.48 1.10
N ASN A 146 11.53 33.08 1.60
CA ASN A 146 10.23 33.59 1.21
C ASN A 146 9.31 33.65 2.43
N THR A 147 9.02 34.81 2.91
CA THR A 147 8.12 35.04 4.07
C THR A 147 6.69 34.52 3.84
N GLY A 148 6.23 34.47 2.58
CA GLY A 148 4.97 33.88 2.15
C GLY A 148 5.09 32.41 1.72
N PHE A 149 6.14 31.69 2.12
CA PHE A 149 6.39 30.33 1.68
C PHE A 149 5.23 29.38 1.95
N LEU A 150 4.63 29.41 3.12
CA LEU A 150 3.53 28.50 3.48
C LEU A 150 2.29 28.73 2.63
N ASP A 151 1.93 29.99 2.36
CA ASP A 151 0.80 30.33 1.47
C ASP A 151 1.09 29.87 0.03
N SER A 152 2.31 30.11 -0.45
CA SER A 152 2.75 29.66 -1.78
C SER A 152 2.73 28.14 -1.88
N PHE A 153 3.11 27.44 -0.82
CA PHE A 153 3.08 25.99 -0.73
C PHE A 153 1.65 25.45 -0.75
N GLN A 154 0.73 26.03 0.03
CA GLN A 154 -0.69 25.65 0.02
C GLN A 154 -1.30 25.83 -1.37
N ASN A 155 -1.03 26.95 -2.05
CA ASN A 155 -1.49 27.18 -3.41
C ASN A 155 -0.93 26.13 -4.37
N THR A 156 0.35 25.78 -4.26
CA THR A 156 0.98 24.72 -5.07
C THR A 156 0.32 23.38 -4.83
N LEU A 157 0.09 23.01 -3.56
CA LEU A 157 -0.62 21.77 -3.23
C LEU A 157 -2.02 21.73 -3.83
N HIS A 158 -2.77 22.82 -3.74
CA HIS A 158 -4.08 22.92 -4.31
C HIS A 158 -4.08 22.66 -5.82
N HIS A 159 -3.14 23.27 -6.55
CA HIS A 159 -3.00 23.02 -7.99
C HIS A 159 -2.61 21.57 -8.31
N LEU A 160 -1.73 20.95 -7.51
CA LEU A 160 -1.36 19.56 -7.68
C LEU A 160 -2.55 18.62 -7.42
N GLN A 161 -3.34 18.88 -6.38
CA GLN A 161 -4.55 18.14 -6.05
C GLN A 161 -5.62 18.25 -7.14
N GLN A 162 -5.80 19.46 -7.72
CA GLN A 162 -6.69 19.64 -8.86
C GLN A 162 -6.19 18.85 -10.09
N SER A 163 -4.88 18.86 -10.34
CA SER A 163 -4.28 18.10 -11.45
C SER A 163 -4.45 16.60 -11.24
N GLU A 164 -4.28 16.10 -10.01
CA GLU A 164 -4.53 14.70 -9.66
C GLU A 164 -5.99 14.31 -9.89
N SER A 165 -6.93 15.17 -9.48
CA SER A 165 -8.35 14.94 -9.72
C SER A 165 -8.66 14.80 -11.21
N LEU A 166 -8.11 15.68 -12.05
CA LEU A 166 -8.25 15.59 -13.52
C LEU A 166 -7.65 14.30 -14.08
N VAL A 167 -6.49 13.87 -13.56
CA VAL A 167 -5.86 12.60 -13.97
C VAL A 167 -6.75 11.41 -13.58
N ASN A 168 -7.35 11.45 -12.40
CA ASN A 168 -8.24 10.39 -11.93
C ASN A 168 -9.52 10.33 -12.76
N ASP A 169 -10.13 11.47 -13.08
CA ASP A 169 -11.31 11.55 -13.96
C ASP A 169 -10.99 11.00 -15.35
N ALA A 170 -9.89 11.44 -15.96
CA ALA A 170 -9.44 10.94 -17.25
C ALA A 170 -9.15 9.45 -17.22
N SER A 171 -8.49 8.97 -16.17
CA SER A 171 -8.16 7.55 -15.97
C SER A 171 -9.44 6.71 -15.89
N LYS A 172 -10.46 7.16 -15.15
CA LYS A 172 -11.74 6.49 -15.02
C LYS A 172 -12.49 6.41 -16.35
N LEU A 173 -12.58 7.53 -17.08
CA LEU A 173 -13.24 7.57 -18.39
C LEU A 173 -12.58 6.62 -19.41
N VAL A 174 -11.26 6.53 -19.39
CA VAL A 174 -10.53 5.60 -20.27
C VAL A 174 -10.70 4.16 -19.81
N PHE A 175 -10.69 3.92 -18.48
CA PHE A 175 -10.92 2.60 -17.90
C PHE A 175 -12.27 2.02 -18.36
N GLU A 176 -13.35 2.76 -18.20
CA GLU A 176 -14.70 2.35 -18.62
C GLU A 176 -14.81 2.01 -20.12
N LYS A 177 -13.94 2.61 -20.94
CA LYS A 177 -13.89 2.39 -22.39
C LYS A 177 -13.03 1.19 -22.81
N VAL A 178 -12.02 0.87 -22.01
CA VAL A 178 -10.91 -0.02 -22.40
C VAL A 178 -10.89 -1.31 -21.59
N VAL A 179 -11.46 -1.30 -20.38
CA VAL A 179 -11.41 -2.43 -19.44
C VAL A 179 -12.78 -3.07 -19.29
N GLU A 180 -12.82 -4.38 -19.36
CA GLU A 180 -13.98 -5.19 -19.06
C GLU A 180 -13.75 -5.94 -17.74
N GLU A 181 -14.63 -5.68 -16.76
CA GLU A 181 -14.59 -6.38 -15.47
C GLU A 181 -15.37 -7.70 -15.56
N LYS A 182 -14.73 -8.80 -15.18
CA LYS A 182 -15.33 -10.14 -15.10
C LYS A 182 -15.15 -10.68 -13.68
N GLU A 183 -15.93 -11.67 -13.31
CA GLU A 183 -16.13 -12.18 -11.94
C GLU A 183 -14.82 -12.30 -11.10
N ASN A 184 -13.69 -12.69 -11.71
CA ASN A 184 -12.39 -12.82 -11.03
C ASN A 184 -11.22 -12.28 -11.84
N LYS A 185 -11.45 -11.42 -12.83
CA LYS A 185 -10.39 -10.87 -13.68
C LYS A 185 -10.80 -9.56 -14.32
N LEU A 186 -9.77 -8.74 -14.66
CA LEU A 186 -9.94 -7.59 -15.53
C LEU A 186 -9.35 -7.92 -16.91
N GLU A 187 -10.07 -7.63 -17.96
CA GLU A 187 -9.57 -7.72 -19.33
C GLU A 187 -9.37 -6.31 -19.90
N ILE A 188 -8.12 -5.96 -20.17
CA ILE A 188 -7.73 -4.66 -20.71
C ILE A 188 -7.53 -4.83 -22.22
N HIS A 189 -8.36 -4.17 -23.02
CA HIS A 189 -8.27 -4.22 -24.48
C HIS A 189 -7.11 -3.39 -24.97
N LEU A 190 -6.11 -4.01 -25.59
CA LEU A 190 -4.87 -3.32 -26.00
C LEU A 190 -5.08 -2.39 -27.18
N LYS A 191 -5.86 -2.79 -28.19
CA LYS A 191 -6.06 -1.97 -29.37
C LYS A 191 -6.62 -0.57 -29.04
N PRO A 192 -7.74 -0.41 -28.32
CA PRO A 192 -8.24 0.91 -27.93
C PRO A 192 -7.33 1.60 -26.90
N LEU A 193 -6.62 0.85 -26.03
CA LEU A 193 -5.68 1.45 -25.10
C LEU A 193 -4.49 2.12 -25.82
N LEU A 194 -3.95 1.48 -26.85
CA LEU A 194 -2.79 1.97 -27.59
C LEU A 194 -3.11 3.17 -28.50
N GLU A 195 -4.38 3.53 -28.69
CA GLU A 195 -4.77 4.79 -29.33
C GLU A 195 -4.44 6.01 -28.45
N PHE A 196 -4.29 5.81 -27.13
CA PHE A 196 -3.92 6.88 -26.22
C PHE A 196 -2.40 7.03 -26.12
N GLN A 197 -1.90 8.23 -26.34
CA GLN A 197 -0.47 8.55 -26.21
C GLN A 197 0.09 8.18 -24.84
N ASN A 198 -0.72 8.33 -23.78
CA ASN A 198 -0.34 8.12 -22.39
C ASN A 198 -0.72 6.73 -21.85
N TYR A 199 -0.82 5.71 -22.72
CA TYR A 199 -1.28 4.36 -22.32
C TYR A 199 -0.49 3.77 -21.13
N LYS A 200 0.81 4.06 -21.03
CA LYS A 200 1.65 3.63 -19.91
C LYS A 200 1.20 4.24 -18.58
N ALA A 201 0.81 5.52 -18.59
CA ALA A 201 0.30 6.19 -17.39
C ALA A 201 -1.06 5.60 -16.96
N TYR A 202 -1.93 5.25 -17.89
CA TYR A 202 -3.19 4.56 -17.58
C TYR A 202 -2.92 3.16 -16.98
N LEU A 203 -2.06 2.37 -17.58
CA LEU A 203 -1.66 1.07 -17.02
C LEU A 203 -1.09 1.21 -15.62
N TYR A 204 -0.24 2.23 -15.38
CA TYR A 204 0.27 2.51 -14.05
C TYR A 204 -0.85 2.80 -13.06
N GLN A 205 -1.77 3.71 -13.39
CA GLN A 205 -2.89 4.09 -12.52
C GLN A 205 -3.78 2.90 -12.16
N TRP A 206 -4.04 2.00 -13.10
CA TRP A 206 -4.91 0.85 -12.87
C TRP A 206 -4.24 -0.32 -12.15
N LEU A 207 -2.92 -0.51 -12.37
CA LEU A 207 -2.21 -1.69 -11.88
C LEU A 207 -1.41 -1.45 -10.59
N LYS A 208 -1.17 -0.19 -10.18
CA LYS A 208 -0.39 0.15 -8.98
C LYS A 208 -0.95 -0.47 -7.69
N GLU A 209 -2.26 -0.57 -7.56
CA GLU A 209 -2.94 -1.11 -6.37
C GLU A 209 -2.84 -2.63 -6.25
N TYR A 210 -2.47 -3.31 -7.36
CA TYR A 210 -2.29 -4.76 -7.39
C TYR A 210 -0.87 -5.22 -7.06
N GLY A 211 -0.03 -4.33 -6.51
CA GLY A 211 1.30 -4.65 -5.98
C GLY A 211 2.38 -4.91 -7.03
N PHE A 212 2.18 -4.50 -8.28
CA PHE A 212 3.21 -4.60 -9.31
C PHE A 212 4.34 -3.59 -9.09
N SER A 213 5.58 -4.02 -9.32
CA SER A 213 6.79 -3.18 -9.21
C SER A 213 7.66 -3.19 -10.48
N ALA A 214 7.52 -4.21 -11.32
CA ALA A 214 8.31 -4.39 -12.56
C ALA A 214 7.65 -3.64 -13.73
N TRP A 215 7.62 -2.29 -13.68
CA TRP A 215 6.91 -1.45 -14.66
C TRP A 215 7.43 -1.59 -16.07
N ASP A 216 8.74 -1.67 -16.25
CA ASP A 216 9.34 -1.85 -17.58
C ASP A 216 8.91 -3.18 -18.21
N ASP A 217 8.79 -4.24 -17.42
CA ASP A 217 8.29 -5.53 -17.90
C ASP A 217 6.81 -5.45 -18.31
N ILE A 218 5.99 -4.72 -17.55
CA ILE A 218 4.58 -4.48 -17.92
C ILE A 218 4.48 -3.70 -19.22
N TYR A 219 5.28 -2.64 -19.40
CA TYR A 219 5.25 -1.86 -20.63
C TYR A 219 5.75 -2.65 -21.83
N ASN A 220 6.80 -3.47 -21.66
CA ASN A 220 7.33 -4.35 -22.70
C ASN A 220 6.39 -5.53 -23.01
N LEU A 221 5.47 -5.84 -22.09
CA LEU A 221 4.49 -6.90 -22.31
C LEU A 221 3.55 -6.60 -23.49
N VAL A 222 3.32 -5.31 -23.78
CA VAL A 222 2.48 -4.85 -24.92
C VAL A 222 2.94 -5.47 -26.24
N ASP A 223 4.24 -5.46 -26.51
CA ASP A 223 4.86 -5.94 -27.76
C ASP A 223 5.27 -7.43 -27.67
N SER A 224 4.98 -8.09 -26.58
CA SER A 224 5.39 -9.46 -26.35
C SER A 224 4.43 -10.47 -27.02
N GLN A 225 4.89 -11.73 -27.14
CA GLN A 225 4.04 -12.82 -27.61
C GLN A 225 2.96 -13.17 -26.58
N SER A 226 1.80 -13.63 -27.08
CA SER A 226 0.73 -14.19 -26.24
C SER A 226 1.27 -15.31 -25.33
N GLY A 227 0.81 -15.33 -24.08
CA GLY A 227 1.25 -16.28 -23.05
C GLY A 227 2.34 -15.72 -22.11
N LYS A 228 2.99 -14.60 -22.42
CA LYS A 228 3.91 -13.96 -21.47
C LYS A 228 3.17 -13.32 -20.31
N GLN A 229 3.79 -13.29 -19.12
CA GLN A 229 3.19 -12.88 -17.87
C GLN A 229 4.16 -12.05 -17.03
N VAL A 230 3.60 -11.13 -16.26
CA VAL A 230 4.28 -10.39 -15.17
C VAL A 230 3.51 -10.67 -13.88
N PHE A 231 4.23 -10.83 -12.77
CA PHE A 231 3.64 -11.19 -11.47
C PHE A 231 3.86 -10.10 -10.45
N SER A 232 2.88 -9.91 -9.58
CA SER A 232 3.04 -9.29 -8.26
C SER A 232 3.01 -10.38 -7.17
N SER A 233 2.92 -10.00 -5.90
CA SER A 233 2.77 -10.98 -4.81
C SER A 233 1.46 -11.78 -4.88
N GLU A 234 0.38 -11.18 -5.36
CA GLU A 234 -0.97 -11.74 -5.31
C GLU A 234 -1.66 -11.82 -6.67
N TYR A 235 -1.15 -11.11 -7.67
CA TYR A 235 -1.76 -11.01 -8.99
C TYR A 235 -0.78 -11.34 -10.11
N ARG A 236 -1.35 -11.80 -11.23
CA ARG A 236 -0.63 -11.95 -12.50
C ARG A 236 -1.29 -11.09 -13.57
N LEU A 237 -0.47 -10.51 -14.43
CA LEU A 237 -0.86 -9.85 -15.67
C LEU A 237 -0.39 -10.70 -16.84
N LEU A 238 -1.34 -11.28 -17.57
CA LEU A 238 -1.10 -12.15 -18.72
C LEU A 238 -1.35 -11.39 -20.01
N LYS A 239 -0.44 -11.47 -20.98
CA LYS A 239 -0.69 -11.06 -22.36
C LYS A 239 -1.41 -12.20 -23.10
N ASP A 240 -2.62 -11.95 -23.56
CA ASP A 240 -3.37 -12.88 -24.41
C ASP A 240 -3.87 -12.16 -25.68
N ARG A 241 -3.16 -12.35 -26.79
CA ARG A 241 -3.46 -11.72 -28.09
C ARG A 241 -3.72 -10.20 -27.96
N ASP A 242 -4.98 -9.80 -27.98
CA ASP A 242 -5.41 -8.40 -27.98
C ASP A 242 -5.74 -7.86 -26.59
N PHE A 243 -5.45 -8.62 -25.52
CA PHE A 243 -5.81 -8.29 -24.16
C PHE A 243 -4.63 -8.40 -23.21
N PHE A 244 -4.68 -7.60 -22.14
CA PHE A 244 -4.08 -7.97 -20.87
C PHE A 244 -5.15 -8.53 -19.96
N ILE A 245 -4.85 -9.64 -19.29
CA ILE A 245 -5.73 -10.28 -18.33
C ILE A 245 -5.06 -10.18 -16.96
N LEU A 246 -5.63 -9.37 -16.09
CA LEU A 246 -5.25 -9.28 -14.69
C LEU A 246 -6.11 -10.25 -13.89
N SER A 247 -5.50 -11.16 -13.15
CA SER A 247 -6.21 -12.11 -12.29
C SER A 247 -5.41 -12.39 -11.02
N PRO A 248 -6.06 -12.76 -9.90
CA PRO A 248 -5.36 -13.28 -8.74
C PRO A 248 -4.51 -14.50 -9.11
N ILE A 249 -3.39 -14.67 -8.41
CA ILE A 249 -2.61 -15.89 -8.49
C ILE A 249 -3.39 -16.94 -7.70
N GLN A 250 -4.07 -17.84 -8.40
CA GLN A 250 -4.65 -19.00 -7.76
C GLN A 250 -3.51 -19.96 -7.44
N GLU A 251 -3.30 -20.24 -6.18
CA GLU A 251 -2.54 -21.44 -5.83
C GLU A 251 -3.31 -22.61 -6.44
N PRO A 252 -2.66 -23.49 -7.21
CA PRO A 252 -3.34 -24.66 -7.68
C PRO A 252 -3.85 -25.40 -6.43
N GLU A 253 -5.16 -25.56 -6.33
CA GLU A 253 -5.72 -26.49 -5.36
C GLU A 253 -4.98 -27.80 -5.58
N LYS A 254 -4.14 -28.18 -4.62
CA LYS A 254 -3.49 -29.49 -4.62
C LYS A 254 -4.60 -30.50 -4.32
N GLU A 255 -5.38 -30.79 -5.34
CA GLU A 255 -6.27 -31.95 -5.25
C GLU A 255 -5.38 -33.17 -5.05
N LEU A 256 -5.38 -33.71 -3.85
CA LEU A 256 -4.71 -34.95 -3.53
C LEU A 256 -5.63 -36.08 -3.98
N TYR A 257 -5.19 -36.82 -4.99
CA TYR A 257 -5.86 -38.02 -5.43
C TYR A 257 -5.24 -39.22 -4.72
N PHE A 258 -6.02 -39.89 -3.92
CA PHE A 258 -5.61 -41.09 -3.23
C PHE A 258 -5.90 -42.31 -4.11
N ILE A 259 -4.93 -43.24 -4.22
CA ILE A 259 -5.04 -44.47 -4.93
C ILE A 259 -5.05 -45.61 -3.90
N GLU A 260 -6.11 -46.36 -3.85
CA GLU A 260 -6.20 -47.48 -2.93
C GLU A 260 -5.23 -48.61 -3.32
N LYS A 261 -4.74 -49.36 -2.33
CA LYS A 261 -3.71 -50.41 -2.51
C LYS A 261 -4.05 -51.46 -3.59
N ASN A 262 -5.32 -51.71 -3.82
CA ASN A 262 -5.80 -52.74 -4.77
C ASN A 262 -6.48 -52.10 -6.00
N GLN A 263 -6.26 -50.82 -6.25
CA GLN A 263 -6.87 -50.12 -7.37
C GLN A 263 -5.97 -50.24 -8.61
N ASP A 264 -6.41 -50.94 -9.61
CA ASP A 264 -5.63 -51.16 -10.85
C ASP A 264 -5.76 -50.04 -11.88
N LYS A 265 -6.77 -49.18 -11.74
CA LYS A 265 -7.02 -48.07 -12.70
C LYS A 265 -7.61 -46.87 -12.04
N VAL A 266 -7.16 -45.70 -12.48
CA VAL A 266 -7.70 -44.36 -12.13
C VAL A 266 -8.10 -43.67 -13.44
N LYS A 267 -9.21 -42.94 -13.41
CA LYS A 267 -9.72 -42.20 -14.59
C LYS A 267 -9.56 -40.71 -14.49
N ILE A 268 -9.43 -40.16 -13.29
CA ILE A 268 -9.35 -38.72 -12.98
C ILE A 268 -8.20 -38.51 -11.98
N PRO A 269 -7.33 -37.50 -12.14
CA PRO A 269 -7.28 -36.51 -13.22
C PRO A 269 -6.75 -37.08 -14.56
N LEU A 270 -6.01 -38.18 -14.52
CA LEU A 270 -5.42 -38.83 -15.66
C LEU A 270 -5.89 -40.30 -15.71
N LYS A 271 -6.03 -40.86 -16.92
CA LYS A 271 -6.26 -42.28 -17.06
C LYS A 271 -4.95 -43.03 -16.83
N LEU A 272 -4.82 -43.63 -15.65
CA LEU A 272 -3.64 -44.39 -15.24
C LEU A 272 -4.05 -45.87 -15.05
N GLN A 273 -3.16 -46.77 -15.42
CA GLN A 273 -3.27 -48.18 -15.12
C GLN A 273 -2.03 -48.63 -14.34
N PHE A 274 -2.22 -49.29 -13.22
CA PHE A 274 -1.16 -49.73 -12.33
C PHE A 274 -0.91 -51.22 -12.55
N CYS A 275 0.35 -51.60 -12.64
CA CYS A 275 0.73 -53.03 -12.69
C CYS A 275 2.10 -53.19 -11.99
N LYS A 276 2.27 -54.34 -11.34
CA LYS A 276 3.57 -54.74 -10.80
C LYS A 276 4.46 -55.26 -11.91
N VAL A 277 5.68 -54.75 -11.99
CA VAL A 277 6.68 -55.17 -12.94
C VAL A 277 7.93 -55.65 -12.19
N THR A 278 8.57 -56.69 -12.67
CA THR A 278 9.83 -57.22 -12.12
C THR A 278 11.04 -56.58 -12.81
N ASP A 279 10.86 -56.14 -14.07
CA ASP A 279 11.93 -55.52 -14.85
C ASP A 279 11.50 -54.17 -15.40
N ILE A 280 12.40 -53.18 -15.32
CA ILE A 280 12.15 -51.82 -15.79
C ILE A 280 12.59 -51.71 -17.24
N ASN A 281 11.65 -51.63 -18.17
CA ASN A 281 11.94 -51.27 -19.55
C ASN A 281 11.99 -49.76 -19.73
N LYS A 282 13.20 -49.17 -19.72
CA LYS A 282 13.43 -47.72 -19.87
C LYS A 282 13.08 -47.18 -21.28
N ALA A 283 12.73 -48.00 -22.22
CA ALA A 283 12.35 -47.58 -23.58
C ALA A 283 10.87 -47.18 -23.70
N ASP A 284 10.03 -47.49 -22.71
CA ASP A 284 8.63 -47.09 -22.72
C ASP A 284 8.44 -45.69 -22.12
N SER A 285 8.27 -44.72 -23.00
CA SER A 285 8.03 -43.31 -22.59
C SER A 285 6.61 -43.05 -22.06
N SER A 286 5.71 -44.01 -22.12
CA SER A 286 4.33 -43.93 -21.62
C SER A 286 4.18 -44.45 -20.19
N ALA A 287 5.22 -45.07 -19.62
CA ALA A 287 5.21 -45.64 -18.28
C ALA A 287 6.08 -44.86 -17.28
N ILE A 288 5.56 -44.66 -16.07
CA ILE A 288 6.27 -44.14 -14.93
C ILE A 288 6.47 -45.28 -13.92
N PHE A 289 7.73 -45.51 -13.54
CA PHE A 289 8.07 -46.57 -12.58
C PHE A 289 8.25 -45.94 -11.18
N VAL A 290 7.55 -46.51 -10.19
CA VAL A 290 7.57 -46.08 -8.79
C VAL A 290 7.95 -47.28 -7.91
N ASP A 291 8.79 -47.04 -6.93
CA ASP A 291 9.17 -48.08 -5.95
C ASP A 291 8.01 -48.28 -4.95
N GLU A 292 7.42 -49.49 -4.94
CA GLU A 292 6.31 -49.82 -4.06
C GLU A 292 6.63 -49.62 -2.58
N SER A 293 7.89 -49.77 -2.16
CA SER A 293 8.30 -49.62 -0.78
C SER A 293 8.26 -48.16 -0.31
N LYS A 294 8.18 -47.19 -1.24
CA LYS A 294 8.11 -45.74 -0.97
C LYS A 294 6.70 -45.16 -1.07
N LEU A 295 5.71 -45.99 -1.37
CA LEU A 295 4.32 -45.59 -1.39
C LEU A 295 3.76 -45.62 0.04
N SER A 296 3.14 -44.54 0.48
CA SER A 296 2.33 -44.51 1.70
C SER A 296 0.88 -44.75 1.32
N TYR A 297 0.29 -45.75 1.95
CA TYR A 297 -1.13 -46.11 1.74
C TYR A 297 -1.99 -45.56 2.86
#